data_0bfd04f59137f4ba40c990ba7291ca06
#
_entry.id   0bfd04f59137f4ba40c990ba7291ca06
#
_cell.length_a   1.000
_cell.length_b   1.000
_cell.length_c   1.000
_cell.angle_alpha   90.00
_cell.angle_beta   90.00
_cell.angle_gamma   90.00
#
_symmetry.space_group_name_H-M   'P 1'
#
loop_
_entity.id
_entity.type
_entity.pdbx_description
1 polymer ?
#
loop_
_entity_poly.entity_id
_entity_poly.type
_entity_poly.pdbx_seq_one_letter_code
_entity_poly.pdbx_strand_id
1 'polypeptide(L)'
;MCICKGAFGLSIFYTMKYTFNDLVDIMARLRSKDGCPWDRKQGTHSLLPYLVEECCEFIDAAQEGDKEHMCEELGDVLFQVIFHSQVCKEQGDFSIDDVVQGLCEKMVRRHPHVFGDAQVDTADDVSRRWDRIKAQEKNNLKHAGESIMDKVSKSMPTLARSQDIIRRVAKVGFDWGDPGPVFDKVQEEFAEFRAEMEKATPEDANIDRLEDEFGDIMFSLVNVARHCGFNANIALQRANNKFEKRFREVERLVKEQGKEIKDVGLEGLQKLWTQAKLKRY
;
A
#
# COMPACT_ATOMS: atom_id res chain seq x y z
N MET A 1 -5.82 7.37 15.86
CA MET A 1 -5.37 7.86 17.20
C MET A 1 -6.08 9.18 17.49
N CYS A 2 -7.02 9.19 18.43
CA CYS A 2 -7.76 10.41 18.78
C CYS A 2 -6.85 11.30 19.62
N ILE A 3 -6.11 12.19 19.00
CA ILE A 3 -5.40 13.25 19.73
C ILE A 3 -6.46 14.27 20.15
N CYS A 4 -6.68 14.39 21.44
CA CYS A 4 -7.55 15.36 22.05
C CYS A 4 -7.25 16.75 21.49
N LYS A 5 -8.15 17.29 20.68
CA LYS A 5 -8.20 18.74 20.37
C LYS A 5 -8.60 19.49 21.63
N GLY A 6 -7.65 19.68 22.52
CA GLY A 6 -7.74 20.56 23.67
C GLY A 6 -6.84 21.74 23.47
N ALA A 7 -7.43 22.92 23.31
CA ALA A 7 -6.75 24.19 23.22
C ALA A 7 -5.88 24.41 24.46
N PHE A 8 -4.58 24.12 24.35
CA PHE A 8 -3.58 24.64 25.28
C PHE A 8 -2.50 25.37 24.48
N GLY A 9 -2.31 26.63 24.84
CA GLY A 9 -1.35 27.61 24.38
C GLY A 9 -0.16 27.19 23.54
N LEU A 10 -0.28 27.21 22.25
CA LEU A 10 0.74 26.93 21.23
C LEU A 10 1.81 28.03 21.09
N SER A 11 2.10 28.82 22.15
CA SER A 11 2.98 29.99 22.01
C SER A 11 4.41 29.81 22.52
N ILE A 12 4.82 28.66 23.08
CA ILE A 12 6.14 28.54 23.73
C ILE A 12 7.07 27.50 23.07
N PHE A 13 6.58 26.61 22.16
CA PHE A 13 7.40 25.52 21.63
C PHE A 13 8.01 25.73 20.25
N TYR A 14 7.86 26.89 19.62
CA TYR A 14 8.26 27.13 18.22
C TYR A 14 9.73 27.53 18.02
N THR A 15 10.58 27.49 19.04
CA THR A 15 12.00 27.89 18.91
C THR A 15 13.00 26.75 19.00
N MET A 16 12.62 25.54 19.40
CA MET A 16 13.53 24.38 19.43
C MET A 16 13.35 23.55 18.15
N LYS A 17 14.42 23.42 17.36
CA LYS A 17 14.48 22.47 16.25
C LYS A 17 14.73 21.09 16.82
N TYR A 18 13.72 20.24 16.83
CA TYR A 18 13.89 18.84 17.16
C TYR A 18 14.65 18.09 16.07
N THR A 19 15.41 17.10 16.46
CA THR A 19 16.17 16.20 15.61
C THR A 19 15.55 14.80 15.63
N PHE A 20 16.06 13.92 14.79
CA PHE A 20 15.69 12.50 14.83
C PHE A 20 15.99 11.86 16.20
N ASN A 21 17.12 12.21 16.81
CA ASN A 21 17.49 11.67 18.11
C ASN A 21 16.54 12.17 19.22
N ASP A 22 16.11 13.43 19.16
CA ASP A 22 15.11 13.94 20.10
C ASP A 22 13.80 13.15 20.01
N LEU A 23 13.38 12.75 18.79
CA LEU A 23 12.18 11.93 18.60
C LEU A 23 12.35 10.52 19.19
N VAL A 24 13.54 9.92 19.04
CA VAL A 24 13.88 8.63 19.67
C VAL A 24 13.83 8.74 21.21
N ASP A 25 14.40 9.82 21.76
CA ASP A 25 14.39 10.07 23.20
C ASP A 25 12.96 10.34 23.73
N ILE A 26 12.13 11.04 22.98
CA ILE A 26 10.70 11.24 23.28
C ILE A 26 9.99 9.89 23.37
N MET A 27 10.19 8.99 22.42
CA MET A 27 9.58 7.66 22.44
C MET A 27 10.05 6.85 23.67
N ALA A 28 11.34 6.85 23.94
CA ALA A 28 11.89 6.18 25.13
C ALA A 28 11.28 6.76 26.43
N ARG A 29 11.07 8.07 26.48
CA ARG A 29 10.41 8.74 27.61
C ARG A 29 8.94 8.36 27.74
N LEU A 30 8.18 8.34 26.64
CA LEU A 30 6.77 7.94 26.61
C LEU A 30 6.59 6.52 27.16
N ARG A 31 7.51 5.62 26.87
CA ARG A 31 7.47 4.24 27.33
C ARG A 31 8.16 4.00 28.69
N SER A 32 8.81 5.02 29.28
CA SER A 32 9.44 4.90 30.59
C SER A 32 8.41 4.62 31.70
N LYS A 33 8.90 4.22 32.91
CA LYS A 33 8.05 3.92 34.08
C LYS A 33 7.07 5.06 34.40
N ASP A 34 7.52 6.30 34.24
CA ASP A 34 6.74 7.51 34.53
C ASP A 34 6.17 8.15 33.24
N GLY A 35 6.20 7.42 32.12
CA GLY A 35 5.70 7.85 30.83
C GLY A 35 4.19 7.58 30.64
N CYS A 36 3.75 7.54 29.40
CA CYS A 36 2.35 7.34 29.03
C CYS A 36 1.89 5.90 29.31
N PRO A 37 0.84 5.69 30.10
CA PRO A 37 0.33 4.35 30.40
C PRO A 37 -0.17 3.60 29.15
N TRP A 38 -0.66 4.30 28.14
CA TRP A 38 -1.13 3.70 26.89
C TRP A 38 0.05 3.20 26.07
N ASP A 39 1.07 4.05 25.84
CA ASP A 39 2.25 3.68 25.05
C ASP A 39 3.00 2.50 25.69
N ARG A 40 3.10 2.44 27.01
CA ARG A 40 3.73 1.34 27.74
C ARG A 40 3.04 -0.02 27.57
N LYS A 41 1.72 -0.02 27.35
CA LYS A 41 0.95 -1.25 27.12
C LYS A 41 1.14 -1.82 25.71
N GLN A 42 1.61 -1.01 24.76
CA GLN A 42 1.73 -1.44 23.38
C GLN A 42 2.87 -2.45 23.21
N GLY A 43 2.61 -3.43 22.38
CA GLY A 43 3.58 -4.37 21.87
C GLY A 43 3.56 -4.40 20.35
N THR A 44 4.49 -5.12 19.74
CA THR A 44 4.59 -5.18 18.27
C THR A 44 3.24 -5.53 17.61
N HIS A 45 2.53 -6.53 18.13
CA HIS A 45 1.27 -6.96 17.53
C HIS A 45 0.14 -5.92 17.65
N SER A 46 0.05 -5.22 18.79
CA SER A 46 -1.00 -4.20 18.97
C SER A 46 -0.76 -2.94 18.15
N LEU A 47 0.46 -2.70 17.69
CA LEU A 47 0.83 -1.55 16.86
C LEU A 47 0.68 -1.81 15.35
N LEU A 48 0.56 -3.07 14.90
CA LEU A 48 0.43 -3.40 13.47
C LEU A 48 -0.75 -2.69 12.76
N PRO A 49 -1.96 -2.59 13.37
CA PRO A 49 -3.06 -1.87 12.73
C PRO A 49 -2.73 -0.40 12.46
N TYR A 50 -2.09 0.29 13.43
CA TYR A 50 -1.72 1.70 13.30
C TYR A 50 -0.68 1.92 12.19
N LEU A 51 0.34 1.05 12.08
CA LEU A 51 1.31 1.14 11.00
C LEU A 51 0.64 1.04 9.62
N VAL A 52 -0.40 0.21 9.47
CA VAL A 52 -1.16 0.10 8.21
C VAL A 52 -2.01 1.35 7.99
N GLU A 53 -2.63 1.89 9.04
CA GLU A 53 -3.46 3.09 9.02
C GLU A 53 -2.63 4.29 8.53
N GLU A 54 -1.49 4.60 9.18
CA GLU A 54 -0.62 5.72 8.77
C GLU A 54 -0.09 5.57 7.33
N CYS A 55 0.22 4.33 6.91
CA CYS A 55 0.59 4.10 5.51
C CYS A 55 -0.55 4.41 4.53
N CYS A 56 -1.80 4.12 4.89
CA CYS A 56 -2.97 4.44 4.06
C CYS A 56 -3.24 5.95 4.04
N GLU A 57 -3.14 6.63 5.17
CA GLU A 57 -3.34 8.08 5.29
C GLU A 57 -2.29 8.84 4.48
N PHE A 58 -1.01 8.41 4.53
CA PHE A 58 0.02 8.94 3.63
C PHE A 58 -0.31 8.74 2.14
N ILE A 59 -0.84 7.56 1.76
CA ILE A 59 -1.25 7.30 0.38
C ILE A 59 -2.37 8.25 -0.05
N ASP A 60 -3.35 8.49 0.81
CA ASP A 60 -4.48 9.38 0.53
C ASP A 60 -4.00 10.84 0.39
N ALA A 61 -3.19 11.35 1.33
CA ALA A 61 -2.58 12.67 1.25
C ALA A 61 -1.74 12.86 -0.03
N ALA A 62 -0.97 11.83 -0.41
CA ALA A 62 -0.18 11.85 -1.65
C ALA A 62 -1.05 11.87 -2.92
N GLN A 63 -2.20 11.18 -2.92
CA GLN A 63 -3.14 11.19 -4.03
C GLN A 63 -3.89 12.51 -4.16
N GLU A 64 -4.14 13.18 -3.04
CA GLU A 64 -4.74 14.52 -3.01
C GLU A 64 -3.76 15.62 -3.37
N GLY A 65 -2.46 15.36 -3.26
CA GLY A 65 -1.39 16.31 -3.53
C GLY A 65 -1.21 17.33 -2.39
N ASP A 66 -1.78 17.06 -1.22
CA ASP A 66 -1.66 17.88 -0.02
C ASP A 66 -0.29 17.68 0.62
N LYS A 67 0.59 18.66 0.44
CA LYS A 67 1.97 18.63 0.90
C LYS A 67 2.13 18.71 2.42
N GLU A 68 1.25 19.42 3.07
CA GLU A 68 1.27 19.58 4.53
C GLU A 68 0.81 18.29 5.18
N HIS A 69 -0.28 17.72 4.71
CA HIS A 69 -0.81 16.44 5.16
C HIS A 69 0.18 15.28 4.86
N MET A 70 0.78 15.25 3.66
CA MET A 70 1.86 14.29 3.36
C MET A 70 3.03 14.36 4.35
N CYS A 71 3.39 15.55 4.82
CA CYS A 71 4.47 15.72 5.80
C CYS A 71 4.06 15.19 7.17
N GLU A 72 2.81 15.43 7.58
CA GLU A 72 2.23 14.91 8.81
C GLU A 72 2.23 13.38 8.81
N GLU A 73 1.65 12.76 7.79
CA GLU A 73 1.51 11.30 7.69
C GLU A 73 2.86 10.58 7.56
N LEU A 74 3.85 11.18 6.88
CA LEU A 74 5.22 10.64 6.90
C LEU A 74 5.85 10.71 8.30
N GLY A 75 5.50 11.71 9.09
CA GLY A 75 5.88 11.81 10.49
C GLY A 75 5.29 10.66 11.30
N ASP A 76 4.01 10.33 11.09
CA ASP A 76 3.32 9.25 11.80
C ASP A 76 3.82 7.87 11.38
N VAL A 77 4.11 7.64 10.09
CA VAL A 77 4.82 6.43 9.64
C VAL A 77 6.20 6.30 10.30
N LEU A 78 6.97 7.39 10.38
CA LEU A 78 8.28 7.40 11.06
C LEU A 78 8.12 7.11 12.56
N PHE A 79 7.10 7.66 13.19
CA PHE A 79 6.77 7.40 14.59
C PHE A 79 6.50 5.91 14.83
N GLN A 80 5.74 5.24 13.96
CA GLN A 80 5.52 3.79 14.05
C GLN A 80 6.83 3.01 13.97
N VAL A 81 7.76 3.39 13.09
CA VAL A 81 9.06 2.73 12.97
C VAL A 81 9.86 2.85 14.28
N ILE A 82 9.90 4.05 14.88
CA ILE A 82 10.59 4.29 16.14
C ILE A 82 9.92 3.55 17.29
N PHE A 83 8.58 3.54 17.32
CA PHE A 83 7.81 2.85 18.36
C PHE A 83 8.08 1.35 18.36
N HIS A 84 7.96 0.69 17.21
CA HIS A 84 8.29 -0.72 17.07
C HIS A 84 9.74 -1.03 17.47
N SER A 85 10.69 -0.17 17.07
CA SER A 85 12.09 -0.33 17.43
C SER A 85 12.33 -0.18 18.94
N GLN A 86 11.61 0.73 19.59
CA GLN A 86 11.68 0.89 21.05
C GLN A 86 11.12 -0.32 21.80
N VAL A 87 9.99 -0.88 21.32
CA VAL A 87 9.43 -2.13 21.87
C VAL A 87 10.43 -3.27 21.77
N CYS A 88 11.06 -3.46 20.62
CA CYS A 88 12.07 -4.50 20.40
C CYS A 88 13.32 -4.28 21.26
N LYS A 89 13.75 -3.02 21.42
CA LYS A 89 14.88 -2.66 22.31
C LYS A 89 14.61 -3.05 23.77
N GLU A 90 13.39 -2.83 24.25
CA GLU A 90 12.98 -3.20 25.60
C GLU A 90 12.91 -4.72 25.81
N GLN A 91 12.69 -5.48 24.73
CA GLN A 91 12.71 -6.95 24.71
C GLN A 91 14.14 -7.52 24.58
N GLY A 92 15.14 -6.66 24.28
CA GLY A 92 16.52 -7.06 24.08
C GLY A 92 16.81 -7.63 22.69
N ASP A 93 15.93 -7.38 21.69
CA ASP A 93 16.07 -7.89 20.34
C ASP A 93 16.97 -6.97 19.49
N PHE A 94 16.52 -5.77 19.17
CA PHE A 94 17.23 -4.77 18.37
C PHE A 94 16.72 -3.35 18.68
N SER A 95 17.50 -2.34 18.33
CA SER A 95 17.19 -0.91 18.51
C SER A 95 16.93 -0.21 17.16
N ILE A 96 16.55 1.06 17.22
CA ILE A 96 16.46 1.93 16.03
C ILE A 96 17.82 2.09 15.35
N ASP A 97 18.92 2.09 16.11
CA ASP A 97 20.27 2.19 15.55
C ASP A 97 20.60 0.97 14.69
N ASP A 98 20.20 -0.23 15.12
CA ASP A 98 20.38 -1.46 14.34
C ASP A 98 19.54 -1.44 13.04
N VAL A 99 18.33 -0.90 13.11
CA VAL A 99 17.46 -0.71 11.92
C VAL A 99 18.10 0.24 10.93
N VAL A 100 18.61 1.38 11.39
CA VAL A 100 19.29 2.39 10.57
C VAL A 100 20.58 1.82 9.98
N GLN A 101 21.42 1.18 10.81
CA GLN A 101 22.68 0.57 10.38
C GLN A 101 22.43 -0.46 9.28
N GLY A 102 21.53 -1.41 9.50
CA GLY A 102 21.21 -2.44 8.51
C GLY A 102 20.64 -1.88 7.21
N LEU A 103 19.84 -0.80 7.30
CA LEU A 103 19.33 -0.11 6.12
C LEU A 103 20.45 0.60 5.36
N CYS A 104 21.33 1.34 6.04
CA CYS A 104 22.44 2.06 5.43
C CYS A 104 23.41 1.09 4.73
N GLU A 105 23.83 0.03 5.39
CA GLU A 105 24.70 -1.00 4.81
C GLU A 105 24.06 -1.63 3.56
N LYS A 106 22.79 -1.94 3.64
CA LYS A 106 22.03 -2.46 2.51
C LYS A 106 21.98 -1.48 1.34
N MET A 107 21.74 -0.18 1.59
CA MET A 107 21.69 0.83 0.54
C MET A 107 23.05 1.05 -0.11
N VAL A 108 24.11 1.20 0.67
CA VAL A 108 25.49 1.33 0.15
C VAL A 108 25.87 0.13 -0.70
N ARG A 109 25.68 -1.08 -0.19
CA ARG A 109 26.01 -2.33 -0.92
C ARG A 109 25.22 -2.49 -2.23
N ARG A 110 23.95 -2.06 -2.27
CA ARG A 110 23.09 -2.21 -3.44
C ARG A 110 23.23 -1.09 -4.48
N HIS A 111 23.98 -0.03 -4.16
CA HIS A 111 24.24 1.08 -5.07
C HIS A 111 25.75 1.28 -5.34
N PRO A 112 26.45 0.25 -5.82
CA PRO A 112 27.89 0.36 -6.07
C PRO A 112 28.25 1.33 -7.23
N HIS A 113 27.25 1.79 -7.97
CA HIS A 113 27.39 2.85 -8.96
C HIS A 113 27.33 4.27 -8.34
N VAL A 114 26.95 4.39 -7.07
CA VAL A 114 26.93 5.67 -6.33
C VAL A 114 28.05 5.69 -5.28
N PHE A 115 28.27 4.55 -4.60
CA PHE A 115 29.18 4.43 -3.46
C PHE A 115 30.46 3.64 -3.77
N GLY A 116 30.68 3.24 -5.03
CA GLY A 116 31.83 2.50 -5.50
C GLY A 116 32.15 2.85 -6.97
N ASP A 117 32.90 2.00 -7.67
CA ASP A 117 33.42 2.27 -9.01
C ASP A 117 32.57 1.69 -10.16
N ALA A 118 31.41 1.18 -9.86
CA ALA A 118 30.56 0.53 -10.86
C ALA A 118 29.84 1.56 -11.75
N GLN A 119 29.95 1.42 -13.07
CA GLN A 119 29.24 2.26 -14.03
C GLN A 119 27.88 1.65 -14.42
N VAL A 120 26.88 2.49 -14.57
CA VAL A 120 25.55 2.18 -15.11
C VAL A 120 25.06 3.39 -15.92
N ASP A 121 24.49 3.12 -17.09
CA ASP A 121 24.08 4.18 -18.01
C ASP A 121 22.56 4.42 -17.99
N THR A 122 21.78 3.42 -17.56
CA THR A 122 20.31 3.49 -17.55
C THR A 122 19.69 3.01 -16.25
N ALA A 123 18.46 3.45 -15.99
CA ALA A 123 17.66 2.96 -14.86
C ALA A 123 17.43 1.43 -14.93
N ASP A 124 17.34 0.86 -16.14
CA ASP A 124 17.18 -0.58 -16.34
C ASP A 124 18.46 -1.34 -15.95
N ASP A 125 19.64 -0.77 -16.20
CA ASP A 125 20.90 -1.38 -15.73
C ASP A 125 20.98 -1.38 -14.22
N VAL A 126 20.52 -0.31 -13.57
CA VAL A 126 20.41 -0.24 -12.11
C VAL A 126 19.48 -1.34 -11.61
N SER A 127 18.30 -1.50 -12.21
CA SER A 127 17.32 -2.51 -11.80
C SER A 127 17.85 -3.93 -11.96
N ARG A 128 18.46 -4.25 -13.10
CA ARG A 128 19.09 -5.56 -13.37
C ARG A 128 20.22 -5.86 -12.39
N ARG A 129 21.04 -4.86 -12.08
CA ARG A 129 22.14 -5.02 -11.12
C ARG A 129 21.62 -5.22 -9.70
N TRP A 130 20.64 -4.45 -9.29
CA TRP A 130 19.98 -4.61 -8.02
C TRP A 130 19.42 -6.03 -7.81
N ASP A 131 18.78 -6.59 -8.83
CA ASP A 131 18.27 -7.96 -8.77
C ASP A 131 19.38 -9.00 -8.65
N ARG A 132 20.52 -8.81 -9.34
CA ARG A 132 21.70 -9.68 -9.18
C ARG A 132 22.28 -9.64 -7.79
N ILE A 133 22.45 -8.44 -7.22
CA ILE A 133 22.96 -8.29 -5.86
C ILE A 133 22.02 -8.94 -4.85
N LYS A 134 20.71 -8.73 -4.99
CA LYS A 134 19.71 -9.41 -4.16
C LYS A 134 19.76 -10.94 -4.28
N ALA A 135 20.01 -11.47 -5.47
CA ALA A 135 20.15 -12.90 -5.68
C ALA A 135 21.41 -13.46 -5.00
N GLN A 136 22.53 -12.73 -5.07
CA GLN A 136 23.78 -13.11 -4.38
C GLN A 136 23.65 -13.08 -2.86
N GLU A 137 23.00 -12.03 -2.30
CA GLU A 137 22.71 -11.94 -0.87
C GLU A 137 21.90 -13.16 -0.37
N LYS A 138 20.96 -13.65 -1.18
CA LYS A 138 20.12 -14.80 -0.85
C LYS A 138 20.85 -16.14 -0.94
N ASN A 139 21.78 -16.29 -1.87
CA ASN A 139 22.59 -17.52 -1.98
C ASN A 139 23.52 -17.70 -0.78
N ASN A 140 23.89 -16.61 -0.11
CA ASN A 140 24.70 -16.64 1.11
C ASN A 140 23.88 -16.97 2.39
N LEU A 141 22.55 -16.79 2.34
CA LEU A 141 21.63 -17.23 3.38
C LEU A 141 21.18 -18.65 3.01
N LYS A 142 21.35 -19.63 3.88
CA LYS A 142 21.11 -21.09 3.73
C LYS A 142 19.67 -21.50 3.32
N HIS A 143 19.15 -20.92 2.23
CA HIS A 143 17.80 -21.21 1.71
C HIS A 143 17.84 -21.82 0.28
N ALA A 144 18.83 -22.70 0.04
CA ALA A 144 18.88 -23.52 -1.17
C ALA A 144 17.72 -24.54 -1.13
N GLY A 145 16.71 -24.34 -1.95
CA GLY A 145 15.56 -25.25 -2.08
C GLY A 145 14.19 -24.64 -1.79
N GLU A 146 14.11 -23.38 -1.38
CA GLU A 146 12.83 -22.72 -1.15
C GLU A 146 12.17 -22.25 -2.47
N SER A 147 10.85 -22.34 -2.51
CA SER A 147 10.06 -21.77 -3.60
C SER A 147 10.23 -20.24 -3.67
N ILE A 148 10.21 -19.68 -4.89
CA ILE A 148 10.16 -18.23 -5.07
C ILE A 148 8.89 -17.60 -4.42
N MET A 149 7.87 -18.44 -4.21
CA MET A 149 6.61 -18.05 -3.56
C MET A 149 6.76 -17.85 -2.05
N ASP A 150 7.69 -18.53 -1.39
CA ASP A 150 7.92 -18.39 0.07
C ASP A 150 8.34 -16.97 0.48
N LYS A 151 8.76 -16.17 -0.50
CA LYS A 151 9.19 -14.78 -0.31
C LYS A 151 8.07 -13.76 -0.51
N VAL A 152 6.87 -14.21 -0.82
CA VAL A 152 5.68 -13.36 -0.96
C VAL A 152 5.05 -13.19 0.42
N SER A 153 4.98 -11.96 0.91
CA SER A 153 4.34 -11.70 2.20
C SER A 153 2.85 -12.05 2.13
N LYS A 154 2.39 -12.84 3.11
CA LYS A 154 0.99 -13.23 3.24
C LYS A 154 0.10 -12.08 3.76
N SER A 155 0.72 -11.10 4.42
CA SER A 155 0.03 -9.94 5.01
C SER A 155 -0.17 -8.78 4.03
N MET A 156 0.33 -8.90 2.79
CA MET A 156 0.09 -7.86 1.78
C MET A 156 -1.39 -7.77 1.41
N PRO A 157 -1.91 -6.55 1.11
CA PRO A 157 -3.21 -6.39 0.47
C PRO A 157 -3.30 -7.25 -0.80
N THR A 158 -4.46 -7.87 -1.04
CA THR A 158 -4.61 -8.94 -2.04
C THR A 158 -4.12 -8.54 -3.43
N LEU A 159 -4.51 -7.38 -3.95
CA LEU A 159 -4.04 -6.91 -5.27
C LEU A 159 -2.52 -6.68 -5.31
N ALA A 160 -1.96 -6.11 -4.24
CA ALA A 160 -0.51 -5.90 -4.14
C ALA A 160 0.24 -7.23 -4.06
N ARG A 161 -0.32 -8.22 -3.35
CA ARG A 161 0.22 -9.58 -3.27
C ARG A 161 0.19 -10.28 -4.63
N SER A 162 -0.92 -10.21 -5.35
CA SER A 162 -1.03 -10.75 -6.71
C SER A 162 0.01 -10.14 -7.64
N GLN A 163 0.20 -8.82 -7.60
CA GLN A 163 1.21 -8.14 -8.40
C GLN A 163 2.65 -8.53 -8.02
N ASP A 164 2.93 -8.80 -6.73
CA ASP A 164 4.24 -9.30 -6.29
C ASP A 164 4.48 -10.74 -6.76
N ILE A 165 3.47 -11.61 -6.71
CA ILE A 165 3.53 -12.98 -7.24
C ILE A 165 3.88 -12.93 -8.73
N ILE A 166 3.10 -12.22 -9.53
CA ILE A 166 3.28 -12.13 -10.99
C ILE A 166 4.67 -11.58 -11.32
N ARG A 167 5.10 -10.51 -10.64
CA ARG A 167 6.43 -9.92 -10.83
C ARG A 167 7.56 -10.90 -10.53
N ARG A 168 7.38 -11.81 -9.57
CA ARG A 168 8.39 -12.81 -9.21
C ARG A 168 8.48 -13.92 -10.25
N VAL A 169 7.37 -14.42 -10.74
CA VAL A 169 7.36 -15.45 -11.78
C VAL A 169 7.87 -14.90 -13.11
N ALA A 170 7.55 -13.66 -13.44
CA ALA A 170 8.11 -12.97 -14.61
C ALA A 170 9.65 -12.91 -14.59
N LYS A 171 10.25 -12.68 -13.40
CA LYS A 171 11.72 -12.63 -13.24
C LYS A 171 12.43 -13.96 -13.50
N VAL A 172 11.74 -15.06 -13.44
CA VAL A 172 12.29 -16.40 -13.77
C VAL A 172 11.92 -16.87 -15.16
N GLY A 173 11.36 -15.98 -15.98
CA GLY A 173 11.04 -16.25 -17.38
C GLY A 173 9.60 -16.74 -17.63
N PHE A 174 8.76 -16.81 -16.60
CA PHE A 174 7.35 -17.12 -16.77
C PHE A 174 6.57 -15.81 -17.03
N ASP A 175 6.71 -15.29 -18.24
CA ASP A 175 6.10 -14.03 -18.68
C ASP A 175 5.84 -14.03 -20.18
N TRP A 176 4.79 -13.33 -20.60
CA TRP A 176 4.55 -13.01 -22.02
C TRP A 176 5.33 -11.75 -22.40
N GLY A 177 6.38 -11.68 -22.94
CA GLY A 177 7.19 -10.49 -23.29
C GLY A 177 6.43 -9.29 -23.91
N ASP A 178 5.12 -9.43 -24.18
CA ASP A 178 4.23 -8.50 -24.88
C ASP A 178 2.92 -8.35 -24.10
N PRO A 179 2.30 -7.14 -24.02
CA PRO A 179 0.99 -6.92 -23.41
C PRO A 179 -0.19 -7.58 -24.12
N GLY A 180 -0.09 -7.86 -25.43
CA GLY A 180 -1.19 -8.42 -26.25
C GLY A 180 -1.75 -9.70 -25.65
N PRO A 181 -0.95 -10.76 -25.48
CA PRO A 181 -1.42 -12.02 -24.89
C PRO A 181 -1.98 -11.89 -23.46
N VAL A 182 -1.56 -10.84 -22.71
CA VAL A 182 -2.12 -10.58 -21.38
C VAL A 182 -3.57 -10.09 -21.48
N PHE A 183 -3.88 -9.25 -22.47
CA PHE A 183 -5.26 -8.83 -22.73
C PHE A 183 -6.12 -9.98 -23.27
N ASP A 184 -5.56 -10.84 -24.12
CA ASP A 184 -6.25 -12.02 -24.61
C ASP A 184 -6.64 -12.95 -23.45
N LYS A 185 -5.74 -13.12 -22.48
CA LYS A 185 -6.02 -13.91 -21.27
C LYS A 185 -7.16 -13.29 -20.44
N VAL A 186 -7.21 -11.97 -20.28
CA VAL A 186 -8.35 -11.31 -19.60
C VAL A 186 -9.66 -11.63 -20.29
N GLN A 187 -9.69 -11.64 -21.65
CA GLN A 187 -10.89 -11.98 -22.40
C GLN A 187 -11.29 -13.45 -22.23
N GLU A 188 -10.31 -14.35 -22.16
CA GLU A 188 -10.50 -15.77 -21.87
C GLU A 188 -11.17 -15.95 -20.50
N GLU A 189 -10.64 -15.34 -19.43
CA GLU A 189 -11.20 -15.42 -18.08
C GLU A 189 -12.64 -14.88 -18.01
N PHE A 190 -12.91 -13.78 -18.72
CA PHE A 190 -14.29 -13.29 -18.84
C PHE A 190 -15.22 -14.27 -19.54
N ALA A 191 -14.73 -15.00 -20.55
CA ALA A 191 -15.53 -16.00 -21.25
C ALA A 191 -15.81 -17.23 -20.36
N GLU A 192 -14.82 -17.66 -19.58
CA GLU A 192 -14.93 -18.76 -18.62
C GLU A 192 -15.91 -18.40 -17.50
N PHE A 193 -15.79 -17.22 -16.90
CA PHE A 193 -16.75 -16.72 -15.91
C PHE A 193 -18.19 -16.69 -16.47
N ARG A 194 -18.37 -16.22 -17.71
CA ARG A 194 -19.70 -16.20 -18.35
C ARG A 194 -20.24 -17.59 -18.56
N ALA A 195 -19.41 -18.53 -18.97
CA ALA A 195 -19.80 -19.92 -19.14
C ALA A 195 -20.24 -20.57 -17.82
N GLU A 196 -19.56 -20.24 -16.70
CA GLU A 196 -19.99 -20.71 -15.38
C GLU A 196 -21.31 -20.04 -14.92
N MET A 197 -21.52 -18.75 -15.22
CA MET A 197 -22.80 -18.09 -14.96
C MET A 197 -23.98 -18.75 -15.70
N GLU A 198 -23.74 -19.18 -16.93
CA GLU A 198 -24.78 -19.84 -17.74
C GLU A 198 -25.15 -21.26 -17.25
N LYS A 199 -24.25 -21.90 -16.47
CA LYS A 199 -24.49 -23.22 -15.85
C LYS A 199 -25.23 -23.10 -14.52
N ALA A 200 -25.29 -21.93 -13.90
CA ALA A 200 -25.97 -21.73 -12.63
C ALA A 200 -27.49 -22.00 -12.77
N THR A 201 -28.02 -22.77 -11.81
CA THR A 201 -29.47 -23.05 -11.70
C THR A 201 -30.00 -22.53 -10.36
N PRO A 202 -31.33 -22.43 -10.19
CA PRO A 202 -31.91 -22.05 -8.90
C PRO A 202 -31.53 -23.00 -7.74
N GLU A 203 -31.23 -24.27 -8.05
CA GLU A 203 -30.85 -25.31 -7.09
C GLU A 203 -29.35 -25.35 -6.83
N ASP A 204 -28.55 -24.93 -7.83
CA ASP A 204 -27.09 -24.86 -7.75
C ASP A 204 -26.62 -23.54 -8.35
N ALA A 205 -26.38 -22.55 -7.49
CA ALA A 205 -25.88 -21.24 -7.89
C ALA A 205 -24.40 -21.26 -8.36
N ASN A 206 -23.72 -22.41 -8.23
CA ASN A 206 -22.34 -22.61 -8.67
C ASN A 206 -21.34 -21.54 -8.15
N ILE A 207 -21.58 -21.06 -6.92
CA ILE A 207 -20.87 -19.89 -6.34
C ILE A 207 -19.38 -20.13 -6.27
N ASP A 208 -18.92 -21.28 -5.80
CA ASP A 208 -17.49 -21.57 -5.63
C ASP A 208 -16.73 -21.43 -6.96
N ARG A 209 -17.30 -21.93 -8.06
CA ARG A 209 -16.67 -21.80 -9.38
C ARG A 209 -16.74 -20.38 -9.93
N LEU A 210 -17.83 -19.66 -9.67
CA LEU A 210 -17.91 -18.25 -10.04
C LEU A 210 -16.91 -17.39 -9.26
N GLU A 211 -16.65 -17.72 -7.99
CA GLU A 211 -15.61 -17.06 -7.20
C GLU A 211 -14.21 -17.36 -7.74
N ASP A 212 -13.95 -18.60 -8.16
CA ASP A 212 -12.67 -19.00 -8.76
C ASP A 212 -12.42 -18.22 -10.06
N GLU A 213 -13.35 -18.24 -11.00
CA GLU A 213 -13.24 -17.52 -12.29
C GLU A 213 -13.14 -16.00 -12.08
N PHE A 214 -13.89 -15.45 -11.12
CA PHE A 214 -13.77 -14.03 -10.78
C PHE A 214 -12.37 -13.71 -10.21
N GLY A 215 -11.82 -14.61 -9.41
CA GLY A 215 -10.45 -14.51 -8.92
C GLY A 215 -9.42 -14.46 -10.05
N ASP A 216 -9.59 -15.30 -11.08
CA ASP A 216 -8.71 -15.37 -12.24
C ASP A 216 -8.82 -14.12 -13.13
N ILE A 217 -10.02 -13.56 -13.30
CA ILE A 217 -10.22 -12.24 -13.94
C ILE A 217 -9.42 -11.18 -13.19
N MET A 218 -9.56 -11.11 -11.86
CA MET A 218 -8.85 -10.11 -11.04
C MET A 218 -7.34 -10.27 -11.13
N PHE A 219 -6.84 -11.50 -11.12
CA PHE A 219 -5.42 -11.80 -11.23
C PHE A 219 -4.87 -11.40 -12.61
N SER A 220 -5.59 -11.68 -13.68
CA SER A 220 -5.24 -11.28 -15.04
C SER A 220 -5.23 -9.76 -15.22
N LEU A 221 -6.21 -9.05 -14.64
CA LEU A 221 -6.22 -7.57 -14.62
C LEU A 221 -5.03 -6.99 -13.85
N VAL A 222 -4.60 -7.61 -12.76
CA VAL A 222 -3.38 -7.22 -12.04
C VAL A 222 -2.14 -7.41 -12.92
N ASN A 223 -2.10 -8.46 -13.75
CA ASN A 223 -1.01 -8.65 -14.70
C ASN A 223 -0.99 -7.58 -15.79
N VAL A 224 -2.15 -7.14 -16.30
CA VAL A 224 -2.25 -5.97 -17.18
C VAL A 224 -1.64 -4.74 -16.52
N ALA A 225 -1.99 -4.45 -15.28
CA ALA A 225 -1.44 -3.31 -14.53
C ALA A 225 0.09 -3.37 -14.47
N ARG A 226 0.67 -4.56 -14.22
CA ARG A 226 2.11 -4.78 -14.21
C ARG A 226 2.75 -4.49 -15.57
N HIS A 227 2.18 -5.00 -16.66
CA HIS A 227 2.68 -4.75 -18.02
C HIS A 227 2.59 -3.27 -18.42
N CYS A 228 1.55 -2.58 -17.96
CA CYS A 228 1.40 -1.14 -18.17
C CYS A 228 2.24 -0.28 -17.21
N GLY A 229 2.99 -0.89 -16.28
CA GLY A 229 3.94 -0.19 -15.41
C GLY A 229 3.30 0.55 -14.23
N PHE A 230 2.07 0.21 -13.81
CA PHE A 230 1.44 0.83 -12.65
C PHE A 230 1.04 -0.20 -11.57
N ASN A 231 0.75 0.30 -10.37
CA ASN A 231 0.32 -0.52 -9.25
C ASN A 231 -1.21 -0.66 -9.24
N ALA A 232 -1.70 -1.91 -9.29
CA ALA A 232 -3.13 -2.21 -9.36
C ALA A 232 -3.88 -1.75 -8.08
N ASN A 233 -3.27 -1.90 -6.89
CA ASN A 233 -3.90 -1.47 -5.64
C ASN A 233 -4.07 0.05 -5.60
N ILE A 234 -3.03 0.81 -5.96
CA ILE A 234 -3.10 2.27 -6.04
C ILE A 234 -4.09 2.74 -7.11
N ALA A 235 -4.14 2.05 -8.26
CA ALA A 235 -5.11 2.37 -9.31
C ALA A 235 -6.56 2.20 -8.84
N LEU A 236 -6.85 1.11 -8.10
CA LEU A 236 -8.18 0.86 -7.55
C LEU A 236 -8.51 1.86 -6.43
N GLN A 237 -7.57 2.18 -5.54
CA GLN A 237 -7.73 3.23 -4.52
C GLN A 237 -8.14 4.57 -5.16
N ARG A 238 -7.42 4.99 -6.21
CA ARG A 238 -7.76 6.22 -6.96
C ARG A 238 -9.15 6.15 -7.59
N ALA A 239 -9.59 4.98 -8.03
CA ALA A 239 -10.94 4.80 -8.59
C ALA A 239 -12.00 4.94 -7.49
N ASN A 240 -11.77 4.37 -6.30
CA ASN A 240 -12.64 4.51 -5.13
C ASN A 240 -12.77 5.97 -4.71
N ASN A 241 -11.66 6.66 -4.48
CA ASN A 241 -11.64 8.07 -4.07
C ASN A 241 -12.37 8.96 -5.10
N LYS A 242 -12.16 8.69 -6.40
CA LYS A 242 -12.86 9.39 -7.48
C LYS A 242 -14.38 9.12 -7.46
N PHE A 243 -14.78 7.87 -7.19
CA PHE A 243 -16.19 7.51 -7.08
C PHE A 243 -16.83 8.24 -5.89
N GLU A 244 -16.21 8.20 -4.73
CA GLU A 244 -16.70 8.87 -3.52
C GLU A 244 -16.85 10.38 -3.71
N LYS A 245 -15.82 11.04 -4.25
CA LYS A 245 -15.88 12.49 -4.52
C LYS A 245 -17.06 12.83 -5.43
N ARG A 246 -17.29 12.03 -6.48
CA ARG A 246 -18.42 12.24 -7.38
C ARG A 246 -19.76 11.95 -6.73
N PHE A 247 -19.83 10.90 -5.89
CA PHE A 247 -21.08 10.55 -5.24
C PHE A 247 -21.47 11.60 -4.18
N ARG A 248 -20.53 12.14 -3.42
CA ARG A 248 -20.74 13.28 -2.53
C ARG A 248 -21.30 14.52 -3.28
N GLU A 249 -20.88 14.72 -4.54
CA GLU A 249 -21.46 15.79 -5.37
C GLU A 249 -22.90 15.46 -5.78
N VAL A 250 -23.21 14.21 -6.08
CA VAL A 250 -24.60 13.77 -6.32
C VAL A 250 -25.47 14.02 -5.10
N GLU A 251 -25.00 13.64 -3.90
CA GLU A 251 -25.69 13.91 -2.63
C GLU A 251 -25.97 15.40 -2.43
N ARG A 252 -24.98 16.24 -2.70
CA ARG A 252 -25.11 17.69 -2.64
C ARG A 252 -26.19 18.21 -3.61
N LEU A 253 -26.17 17.74 -4.86
CA LEU A 253 -27.13 18.13 -5.87
C LEU A 253 -28.57 17.65 -5.55
N VAL A 254 -28.74 16.49 -4.96
CA VAL A 254 -30.02 15.99 -4.48
C VAL A 254 -30.56 16.86 -3.35
N LYS A 255 -29.70 17.21 -2.40
CA LYS A 255 -30.05 18.08 -1.26
C LYS A 255 -30.46 19.47 -1.72
N GLU A 256 -29.82 20.03 -2.75
CA GLU A 256 -30.20 21.32 -3.36
C GLU A 256 -31.58 21.30 -4.01
N GLN A 257 -32.04 20.11 -4.47
CA GLN A 257 -33.39 19.92 -4.97
C GLN A 257 -34.43 19.70 -3.86
N GLY A 258 -34.01 19.78 -2.59
CA GLY A 258 -34.91 19.56 -1.45
C GLY A 258 -35.38 18.10 -1.32
N LYS A 259 -34.63 17.13 -1.88
CA LYS A 259 -34.98 15.72 -1.91
C LYS A 259 -34.01 14.89 -1.05
N GLU A 260 -34.44 13.69 -0.72
CA GLU A 260 -33.55 12.65 -0.21
C GLU A 260 -33.12 11.72 -1.35
N ILE A 261 -31.92 11.13 -1.24
CA ILE A 261 -31.33 10.27 -2.28
C ILE A 261 -32.26 9.11 -2.68
N LYS A 262 -32.92 8.50 -1.69
CA LYS A 262 -33.85 7.37 -1.89
C LYS A 262 -35.08 7.74 -2.73
N ASP A 263 -35.43 9.02 -2.81
CA ASP A 263 -36.63 9.51 -3.50
C ASP A 263 -36.35 9.91 -4.96
N VAL A 264 -35.07 9.93 -5.39
CA VAL A 264 -34.69 10.40 -6.73
C VAL A 264 -34.84 9.35 -7.81
N GLY A 265 -34.73 8.06 -7.45
CA GLY A 265 -34.75 6.94 -8.39
C GLY A 265 -33.47 6.86 -9.26
N LEU A 266 -33.23 5.69 -9.87
CA LEU A 266 -32.00 5.40 -10.60
C LEU A 266 -31.74 6.36 -11.76
N GLU A 267 -32.75 6.64 -12.58
CA GLU A 267 -32.62 7.53 -13.74
C GLU A 267 -32.23 8.96 -13.33
N GLY A 268 -32.84 9.48 -12.25
CA GLY A 268 -32.50 10.78 -11.70
C GLY A 268 -31.08 10.84 -11.18
N LEU A 269 -30.66 9.81 -10.43
CA LEU A 269 -29.30 9.70 -9.93
C LEU A 269 -28.26 9.60 -11.05
N GLN A 270 -28.56 8.88 -12.15
CA GLN A 270 -27.67 8.80 -13.31
C GLN A 270 -27.50 10.16 -14.02
N LYS A 271 -28.53 10.99 -14.08
CA LYS A 271 -28.44 12.36 -14.61
C LYS A 271 -27.52 13.22 -13.73
N LEU A 272 -27.72 13.16 -12.42
CA LEU A 272 -26.87 13.88 -11.45
C LEU A 272 -25.41 13.38 -11.45
N TRP A 273 -25.22 12.08 -11.58
CA TRP A 273 -23.90 11.48 -11.75
C TRP A 273 -23.16 12.00 -12.99
N THR A 274 -23.89 12.15 -14.10
CA THR A 274 -23.33 12.71 -15.33
C THR A 274 -22.89 14.18 -15.12
N GLN A 275 -23.67 14.96 -14.36
CA GLN A 275 -23.28 16.34 -13.99
C GLN A 275 -22.03 16.34 -13.07
N ALA A 276 -22.00 15.45 -12.08
CA ALA A 276 -20.85 15.31 -11.18
C ALA A 276 -19.55 14.97 -11.93
N LYS A 277 -19.62 14.19 -13.02
CA LYS A 277 -18.44 13.87 -13.85
C LYS A 277 -17.86 15.08 -14.56
N LEU A 278 -18.63 16.11 -14.86
CA LEU A 278 -18.17 17.32 -15.54
C LEU A 278 -17.39 18.26 -14.61
N LYS A 279 -17.57 18.10 -13.30
CA LYS A 279 -16.81 18.86 -12.29
C LYS A 279 -15.38 18.31 -12.24
N ARG A 280 -14.41 19.18 -12.49
CA ARG A 280 -12.97 18.85 -12.28
C ARG A 280 -12.69 18.94 -10.77
N TYR A 281 -12.24 17.86 -10.19
CA TYR A 281 -11.80 17.78 -8.80
C TYR A 281 -10.27 17.83 -8.73
#